data_0e0515cf45e8af94271cc5710b4f5c5a
#
_entry.id   0e0515cf45e8af94271cc5710b4f5c5a
#
_cell.length_a   1.000
_cell.length_b   1.000
_cell.length_c   1.000
_cell.angle_alpha   90.00
_cell.angle_beta   90.00
_cell.angle_gamma   90.00
#
_symmetry.space_group_name_H-M   'P 1'
#
loop_
_entity.id
_entity.type
_entity.pdbx_description
1 polymer ?
#
loop_
_entity_poly.entity_id
_entity_poly.type
_entity_poly.pdbx_seq_one_letter_code
_entity_poly.pdbx_strand_id
1 'polypeptide(L)'
;MCVEKDENKMAFLIREHILALLGDHMVSIEEALLESFYILLELYKNQPITPELVEEYFSPETLLQLRTAITQAKSTISSLETWEECNELLQDLAVNYRKEGLYEKFLTPVITQAEYYSQIFGRQGIHVGEDMDATKGENEAGQLWDRWRQFRNAFASYELLLRNFLRNEVFSDLILPENFEMEPEEADNLEHMVLQMQWIAIAYAVIRQSLFLKWSLDADGIPAEEALDYETVREYMVVISRMTGYEDEDIRGYLENSFAELIWDWGYFALII
;
A
#
# COMPACT_ATOMS: atom_id res chain seq x y z
N MET A 1 -18.54 10.28 -30.77
CA MET A 1 -17.95 8.98 -31.16
C MET A 1 -16.43 8.99 -31.35
N CYS A 2 -15.76 10.16 -31.43
CA CYS A 2 -14.28 10.23 -31.47
C CYS A 2 -13.64 10.48 -30.10
N VAL A 3 -14.33 11.10 -29.14
CA VAL A 3 -13.82 11.44 -27.81
C VAL A 3 -13.62 10.19 -26.95
N GLU A 4 -14.61 9.31 -26.86
CA GLU A 4 -14.52 8.05 -26.09
C GLU A 4 -13.32 7.14 -26.45
N LYS A 5 -12.89 7.13 -27.71
CA LYS A 5 -11.74 6.32 -28.15
C LYS A 5 -10.39 6.92 -27.75
N ASP A 6 -10.33 8.21 -27.50
CA ASP A 6 -9.07 8.88 -27.15
C ASP A 6 -8.82 8.84 -25.63
N GLU A 7 -9.84 8.91 -24.80
CA GLU A 7 -9.74 8.78 -23.33
C GLU A 7 -9.26 7.38 -22.92
N ASN A 8 -9.82 6.33 -23.51
CA ASN A 8 -9.34 4.97 -23.27
C ASN A 8 -7.88 4.78 -23.70
N LYS A 9 -7.42 5.43 -24.78
CA LYS A 9 -6.01 5.36 -25.16
C LYS A 9 -5.08 6.00 -24.15
N MET A 10 -5.52 7.09 -23.50
CA MET A 10 -4.74 7.76 -22.45
C MET A 10 -4.62 6.88 -21.21
N ALA A 11 -5.72 6.27 -20.75
CA ALA A 11 -5.72 5.35 -19.65
C ALA A 11 -4.77 4.16 -19.91
N PHE A 12 -4.79 3.59 -21.12
CA PHE A 12 -3.85 2.54 -21.52
C PHE A 12 -2.39 3.03 -21.52
N LEU A 13 -2.10 4.22 -22.03
CA LEU A 13 -0.76 4.80 -22.04
C LEU A 13 -0.23 4.97 -20.61
N ILE A 14 -1.03 5.55 -19.72
CA ILE A 14 -0.67 5.74 -18.31
C ILE A 14 -0.41 4.40 -17.64
N ARG A 15 -1.29 3.41 -17.81
CA ARG A 15 -1.12 2.07 -17.24
C ARG A 15 0.18 1.42 -17.70
N GLU A 16 0.52 1.49 -18.98
CA GLU A 16 1.77 0.91 -19.50
C GLU A 16 3.00 1.58 -18.87
N HIS A 17 2.99 2.89 -18.64
CA HIS A 17 4.07 3.59 -17.94
C HIS A 17 4.18 3.13 -16.47
N ILE A 18 3.05 3.00 -15.76
CA ILE A 18 3.03 2.50 -14.37
C ILE A 18 3.53 1.06 -14.31
N LEU A 19 3.12 0.20 -15.25
CA LEU A 19 3.63 -1.17 -15.35
C LEU A 19 5.15 -1.21 -15.62
N ALA A 20 5.67 -0.25 -16.39
CA ALA A 20 7.10 -0.12 -16.63
C ALA A 20 7.85 0.32 -15.36
N LEU A 21 7.34 1.29 -14.60
CA LEU A 21 7.90 1.70 -13.30
C LEU A 21 7.94 0.54 -12.29
N LEU A 22 6.83 -0.17 -12.14
CA LEU A 22 6.77 -1.35 -11.27
C LEU A 22 7.65 -2.49 -11.74
N GLY A 23 8.00 -2.53 -13.03
CA GLY A 23 8.92 -3.50 -13.62
C GLY A 23 10.40 -3.13 -13.51
N ASP A 24 10.72 -1.88 -13.15
CA ASP A 24 12.10 -1.41 -13.04
C ASP A 24 12.73 -1.86 -11.70
N HIS A 25 13.63 -2.83 -11.79
CA HIS A 25 14.35 -3.35 -10.62
C HIS A 25 15.42 -2.39 -10.04
N MET A 26 15.67 -1.27 -10.70
CA MET A 26 16.59 -0.24 -10.18
C MET A 26 15.90 0.70 -9.16
N VAL A 27 14.58 0.62 -9.06
CA VAL A 27 13.73 1.41 -8.18
C VAL A 27 13.05 0.47 -7.19
N SER A 28 12.92 0.84 -5.93
CA SER A 28 12.17 0.03 -4.96
C SER A 28 10.68 -0.03 -5.32
N ILE A 29 9.96 -1.04 -4.82
CA ILE A 29 8.50 -1.13 -5.00
C ILE A 29 7.82 0.12 -4.44
N GLU A 30 8.25 0.55 -3.26
CA GLU A 30 7.72 1.70 -2.56
C GLU A 30 7.92 2.99 -3.37
N GLU A 31 9.11 3.20 -3.93
CA GLU A 31 9.36 4.35 -4.81
C GLU A 31 8.49 4.31 -6.07
N ALA A 32 8.39 3.15 -6.73
CA ALA A 32 7.55 3.00 -7.92
C ALA A 32 6.06 3.29 -7.64
N LEU A 33 5.52 2.85 -6.49
CA LEU A 33 4.17 3.16 -6.07
C LEU A 33 3.99 4.66 -5.79
N LEU A 34 4.94 5.29 -5.08
CA LEU A 34 4.90 6.71 -4.76
C LEU A 34 4.97 7.60 -6.00
N GLU A 35 5.85 7.26 -6.94
CA GLU A 35 5.96 7.95 -8.24
C GLU A 35 4.65 7.83 -9.03
N SER A 36 4.12 6.60 -9.13
CA SER A 36 2.88 6.33 -9.87
C SER A 36 1.70 7.10 -9.31
N PHE A 37 1.53 7.08 -8.00
CA PHE A 37 0.42 7.79 -7.35
C PHE A 37 0.54 9.31 -7.48
N TYR A 38 1.73 9.87 -7.30
CA TYR A 38 1.97 11.30 -7.48
C TYR A 38 1.61 11.74 -8.90
N ILE A 39 2.08 10.99 -9.91
CA ILE A 39 1.80 11.30 -11.32
C ILE A 39 0.30 11.22 -11.61
N LEU A 40 -0.40 10.21 -11.12
CA LEU A 40 -1.86 10.10 -11.27
C LEU A 40 -2.60 11.30 -10.67
N LEU A 41 -2.21 11.74 -9.46
CA LEU A 41 -2.79 12.94 -8.84
C LEU A 41 -2.53 14.21 -9.67
N GLU A 42 -1.34 14.38 -10.20
CA GLU A 42 -1.00 15.54 -11.02
C GLU A 42 -1.75 15.50 -12.37
N LEU A 43 -1.85 14.35 -13.02
CA LEU A 43 -2.64 14.20 -14.23
C LEU A 43 -4.12 14.48 -13.98
N TYR A 44 -4.66 14.00 -12.86
CA TYR A 44 -6.06 14.27 -12.48
C TYR A 44 -6.32 15.77 -12.27
N LYS A 45 -5.39 16.48 -11.62
CA LYS A 45 -5.51 17.94 -11.40
C LYS A 45 -5.37 18.77 -12.68
N ASN A 46 -4.64 18.27 -13.66
CA ASN A 46 -4.30 19.01 -14.87
C ASN A 46 -5.11 18.58 -16.11
N GLN A 47 -6.31 18.12 -15.92
CA GLN A 47 -7.23 17.78 -17.03
C GLN A 47 -7.60 19.03 -17.86
N PRO A 48 -7.81 18.91 -19.18
CA PRO A 48 -7.70 17.69 -19.98
C PRO A 48 -6.24 17.31 -20.27
N ILE A 49 -5.96 16.00 -20.22
CA ILE A 49 -4.62 15.47 -20.46
C ILE A 49 -4.34 15.23 -21.96
N THR A 50 -3.07 15.31 -22.34
CA THR A 50 -2.59 14.98 -23.68
C THR A 50 -1.51 13.90 -23.62
N PRO A 51 -1.25 13.15 -24.73
CA PRO A 51 -0.17 12.18 -24.77
C PRO A 51 1.20 12.80 -24.40
N GLU A 52 1.45 14.01 -24.89
CA GLU A 52 2.70 14.71 -24.63
C GLU A 52 2.89 15.04 -23.15
N LEU A 53 1.80 15.41 -22.44
CA LEU A 53 1.82 15.66 -21.00
C LEU A 53 2.11 14.36 -20.23
N VAL A 54 1.49 13.24 -20.61
CA VAL A 54 1.77 11.93 -20.00
C VAL A 54 3.24 11.56 -20.20
N GLU A 55 3.77 11.65 -21.41
CA GLU A 55 5.17 11.35 -21.70
C GLU A 55 6.14 12.27 -20.93
N GLU A 56 5.78 13.54 -20.71
CA GLU A 56 6.57 14.48 -19.91
C GLU A 56 6.65 14.03 -18.43
N TYR A 57 5.52 13.63 -17.82
CA TYR A 57 5.52 13.17 -16.43
C TYR A 57 6.30 11.87 -16.25
N PHE A 58 6.28 10.96 -17.22
CA PHE A 58 7.02 9.71 -17.17
C PHE A 58 8.42 9.81 -17.79
N SER A 59 8.88 11.01 -18.17
CA SER A 59 10.23 11.20 -18.70
C SER A 59 11.31 10.90 -17.64
N PRO A 60 12.48 10.38 -18.04
CA PRO A 60 13.57 10.10 -17.10
C PRO A 60 14.00 11.32 -16.28
N GLU A 61 13.91 12.51 -16.84
CA GLU A 61 14.28 13.76 -16.17
C GLU A 61 13.27 14.10 -15.07
N THR A 62 11.97 14.03 -15.36
CA THR A 62 10.89 14.28 -14.40
C THR A 62 10.92 13.24 -13.27
N LEU A 63 11.07 11.95 -13.60
CA LEU A 63 11.18 10.89 -12.62
C LEU A 63 12.37 11.07 -11.67
N LEU A 64 13.53 11.52 -12.18
CA LEU A 64 14.69 11.77 -11.33
C LEU A 64 14.44 12.94 -10.34
N GLN A 65 13.77 13.99 -10.80
CA GLN A 65 13.38 15.11 -9.93
C GLN A 65 12.37 14.67 -8.88
N LEU A 66 11.39 13.89 -9.29
CA LEU A 66 10.35 13.35 -8.41
C LEU A 66 10.95 12.44 -7.33
N ARG A 67 11.84 11.52 -7.66
CA ARG A 67 12.57 10.68 -6.70
C ARG A 67 13.29 11.48 -5.64
N THR A 68 13.95 12.56 -6.05
CA THR A 68 14.63 13.45 -5.11
C THR A 68 13.64 14.08 -4.14
N ALA A 69 12.49 14.57 -4.62
CA ALA A 69 11.44 15.16 -3.81
C ALA A 69 10.80 14.14 -2.88
N ILE A 70 10.50 12.94 -3.38
CA ILE A 70 9.95 11.82 -2.59
C ILE A 70 10.90 11.43 -1.45
N THR A 71 12.18 11.27 -1.76
CA THR A 71 13.19 10.92 -0.74
C THR A 71 13.26 11.96 0.35
N GLN A 72 13.20 13.24 -0.01
CA GLN A 72 13.18 14.33 0.97
C GLN A 72 11.89 14.33 1.80
N ALA A 73 10.74 14.16 1.18
CA ALA A 73 9.46 14.10 1.89
C ALA A 73 9.39 12.91 2.84
N LYS A 74 9.78 11.71 2.39
CA LYS A 74 9.82 10.51 3.26
C LYS A 74 10.77 10.62 4.43
N SER A 75 11.83 11.42 4.33
CA SER A 75 12.74 11.63 5.46
C SER A 75 12.07 12.33 6.65
N THR A 76 10.92 12.94 6.47
CA THR A 76 10.12 13.58 7.53
C THR A 76 9.10 12.64 8.16
N ILE A 77 8.78 11.52 7.53
CA ILE A 77 7.82 10.53 8.03
C ILE A 77 8.54 9.58 8.98
N SER A 78 8.02 9.42 10.17
CA SER A 78 8.53 8.46 11.14
C SER A 78 8.18 7.03 10.70
N SER A 79 9.17 6.13 10.74
CA SER A 79 8.89 4.71 10.51
C SER A 79 7.90 4.12 11.52
N LEU A 80 7.81 4.70 12.72
CA LEU A 80 6.82 4.30 13.73
C LEU A 80 5.41 4.68 13.26
N GLU A 81 5.21 5.90 12.78
CA GLU A 81 3.92 6.34 12.25
C GLU A 81 3.46 5.45 11.09
N THR A 82 4.35 5.12 10.14
CA THR A 82 4.07 4.15 9.06
C THR A 82 3.63 2.79 9.62
N TRP A 83 4.34 2.31 10.64
CA TRP A 83 4.02 1.01 11.22
C TRP A 83 2.68 1.01 11.95
N GLU A 84 2.38 2.05 12.74
CA GLU A 84 1.12 2.21 13.46
C GLU A 84 -0.05 2.28 12.49
N GLU A 85 0.04 3.10 11.45
CA GLU A 85 -1.01 3.25 10.43
C GLU A 85 -1.27 1.94 9.68
N CYS A 86 -0.22 1.25 9.23
CA CYS A 86 -0.40 -0.06 8.57
C CYS A 86 -1.00 -1.10 9.51
N ASN A 87 -0.72 -0.99 10.82
CA ASN A 87 -1.28 -1.88 11.82
C ASN A 87 -2.77 -1.62 12.07
N GLU A 88 -3.20 -0.35 12.05
CA GLU A 88 -4.61 0.05 12.12
C GLU A 88 -5.36 -0.39 10.87
N LEU A 89 -4.83 -0.12 9.68
CA LEU A 89 -5.41 -0.58 8.41
C LEU A 89 -5.67 -2.09 8.39
N LEU A 90 -4.72 -2.89 8.85
CA LEU A 90 -4.90 -4.35 8.93
C LEU A 90 -6.05 -4.71 9.88
N GLN A 91 -6.16 -4.07 11.04
CA GLN A 91 -7.21 -4.35 12.01
C GLN A 91 -8.59 -3.97 11.47
N ASP A 92 -8.70 -2.83 10.82
CA ASP A 92 -9.94 -2.33 10.23
C ASP A 92 -10.43 -3.22 9.09
N LEU A 93 -9.57 -3.57 8.15
CA LEU A 93 -9.90 -4.49 7.06
C LEU A 93 -10.29 -5.87 7.57
N ALA A 94 -9.65 -6.36 8.62
CA ALA A 94 -9.94 -7.69 9.18
C ALA A 94 -11.25 -7.77 9.99
N VAL A 95 -11.80 -6.64 10.41
CA VAL A 95 -12.93 -6.59 11.37
C VAL A 95 -14.14 -7.39 10.92
N ASN A 96 -14.56 -7.24 9.66
CA ASN A 96 -15.73 -7.92 9.14
C ASN A 96 -15.47 -9.40 8.92
N TYR A 97 -14.31 -9.75 8.38
CA TYR A 97 -13.91 -11.14 8.16
C TYR A 97 -13.80 -11.93 9.48
N ARG A 98 -13.30 -11.28 10.54
CA ARG A 98 -13.28 -11.87 11.89
C ARG A 98 -14.68 -12.11 12.44
N LYS A 99 -15.61 -11.17 12.27
CA LYS A 99 -17.00 -11.33 12.73
C LYS A 99 -17.70 -12.49 12.05
N GLU A 100 -17.37 -12.75 10.79
CA GLU A 100 -17.93 -13.84 10.00
C GLU A 100 -17.17 -15.17 10.16
N GLY A 101 -16.05 -15.17 10.90
CA GLY A 101 -15.21 -16.35 11.09
C GLY A 101 -14.45 -16.76 9.83
N LEU A 102 -14.23 -15.82 8.90
CA LEU A 102 -13.50 -16.07 7.67
C LEU A 102 -12.00 -15.92 7.89
N TYR A 103 -11.22 -16.75 7.24
CA TYR A 103 -9.75 -16.74 7.29
C TYR A 103 -9.14 -16.79 8.70
N GLU A 104 -9.85 -17.33 9.71
CA GLU A 104 -9.41 -17.36 11.12
C GLU A 104 -7.98 -17.87 11.31
N LYS A 105 -7.60 -18.93 10.58
CA LYS A 105 -6.24 -19.50 10.65
C LYS A 105 -5.15 -18.48 10.35
N PHE A 106 -5.41 -17.54 9.44
CA PHE A 106 -4.46 -16.52 9.00
C PHE A 106 -4.60 -15.23 9.81
N LEU A 107 -5.83 -14.77 10.01
CA LEU A 107 -6.10 -13.47 10.63
C LEU A 107 -5.91 -13.49 12.15
N THR A 108 -6.36 -14.52 12.84
CA THR A 108 -6.30 -14.55 14.31
C THR A 108 -4.88 -14.35 14.85
N PRO A 109 -3.83 -15.05 14.37
CA PRO A 109 -2.48 -14.84 14.89
C PRO A 109 -1.98 -13.41 14.67
N VAL A 110 -2.14 -12.89 13.45
CA VAL A 110 -1.60 -11.56 13.10
C VAL A 110 -2.36 -10.43 13.79
N ILE A 111 -3.69 -10.54 13.92
CA ILE A 111 -4.49 -9.52 14.63
C ILE A 111 -4.19 -9.54 16.13
N THR A 112 -4.04 -10.71 16.75
CA THR A 112 -3.62 -10.80 18.15
C THR A 112 -2.27 -10.13 18.36
N GLN A 113 -1.34 -10.32 17.44
CA GLN A 113 -0.03 -9.68 17.50
C GLN A 113 -0.11 -8.17 17.22
N ALA A 114 -0.98 -7.74 16.30
CA ALA A 114 -1.28 -6.34 16.04
C ALA A 114 -1.81 -5.64 17.29
N GLU A 115 -2.81 -6.22 17.94
CA GLU A 115 -3.40 -5.72 19.19
C GLU A 115 -2.36 -5.64 20.31
N TYR A 116 -1.47 -6.63 20.42
CA TYR A 116 -0.39 -6.63 21.38
C TYR A 116 0.57 -5.45 21.18
N TYR A 117 1.02 -5.23 19.95
CA TYR A 117 1.91 -4.12 19.65
C TYR A 117 1.22 -2.76 19.82
N SER A 118 -0.04 -2.61 19.38
CA SER A 118 -0.81 -1.39 19.60
C SER A 118 -0.95 -1.05 21.10
N GLN A 119 -1.08 -2.07 21.97
CA GLN A 119 -1.10 -1.85 23.41
C GLN A 119 0.25 -1.40 23.96
N ILE A 120 1.35 -1.91 23.42
CA ILE A 120 2.70 -1.48 23.83
C ILE A 120 2.91 -0.02 23.45
N PHE A 121 2.60 0.36 22.20
CA PHE A 121 2.79 1.73 21.72
C PHE A 121 1.76 2.69 22.30
N GLY A 122 0.50 2.31 22.43
CA GLY A 122 -0.53 3.11 23.06
C GLY A 122 -0.27 3.37 24.55
N ARG A 123 0.46 2.49 25.25
CA ARG A 123 0.91 2.73 26.64
C ARG A 123 2.14 3.63 26.70
N GLN A 124 2.96 3.62 25.68
CA GLN A 124 4.07 4.56 25.48
C GLN A 124 3.56 5.90 24.95
N GLY A 125 2.24 5.98 24.81
CA GLY A 125 1.52 7.06 24.19
C GLY A 125 2.26 8.37 24.27
N ILE A 126 2.34 9.06 23.22
CA ILE A 126 2.76 10.44 23.04
C ILE A 126 2.20 11.41 24.14
N HIS A 127 1.61 10.87 25.16
CA HIS A 127 1.40 11.48 26.47
C HIS A 127 2.66 11.28 27.30
N VAL A 128 3.65 12.16 27.03
CA VAL A 128 4.69 12.51 27.97
C VAL A 128 3.99 13.11 29.20
N GLY A 129 3.55 12.26 30.08
CA GLY A 129 2.90 12.57 31.34
C GLY A 129 3.31 11.53 32.37
N GLU A 130 4.33 11.88 33.11
CA GLU A 130 4.62 11.45 34.50
C GLU A 130 4.30 9.98 34.85
N ASP A 131 5.36 9.23 35.22
CA ASP A 131 5.36 7.93 35.91
C ASP A 131 5.17 6.66 35.08
N MET A 132 5.94 6.47 34.06
CA MET A 132 6.23 5.12 33.55
C MET A 132 7.72 4.88 33.40
N ASP A 133 8.11 3.63 33.62
CA ASP A 133 9.47 3.13 33.43
C ASP A 133 9.89 3.31 31.96
N ALA A 134 10.24 4.56 31.60
CA ALA A 134 10.59 4.99 30.24
C ALA A 134 11.64 4.07 29.59
N THR A 135 12.53 3.51 30.45
CA THR A 135 13.60 2.61 30.02
C THR A 135 13.09 1.27 29.47
N LYS A 136 11.95 0.77 29.95
CA LYS A 136 11.39 -0.51 29.47
C LYS A 136 10.69 -0.35 28.13
N GLY A 137 9.98 0.75 27.95
CA GLY A 137 9.31 1.07 26.71
C GLY A 137 10.27 1.40 25.57
N GLU A 138 11.32 2.17 25.83
CA GLU A 138 12.40 2.42 24.86
C GLU A 138 13.09 1.12 24.42
N ASN A 139 13.20 0.15 25.31
CA ASN A 139 13.81 -1.15 25.03
C ASN A 139 12.89 -2.02 24.13
N GLU A 140 11.58 -2.02 24.36
CA GLU A 140 10.61 -2.76 23.55
C GLU A 140 10.45 -2.15 22.16
N ALA A 141 10.41 -0.82 22.03
CA ALA A 141 10.43 -0.12 20.76
C ALA A 141 11.72 -0.38 19.96
N GLY A 142 12.88 -0.33 20.65
CA GLY A 142 14.16 -0.65 20.03
C GLY A 142 14.22 -2.09 19.50
N GLN A 143 13.68 -3.05 20.24
CA GLN A 143 13.60 -4.44 19.81
C GLN A 143 12.66 -4.62 18.60
N LEU A 144 11.53 -3.89 18.54
CA LEU A 144 10.64 -3.92 17.40
C LEU A 144 11.35 -3.41 16.13
N TRP A 145 12.13 -2.32 16.25
CA TRP A 145 12.89 -1.80 15.12
C TRP A 145 13.97 -2.74 14.62
N ASP A 146 14.64 -3.44 15.52
CA ASP A 146 15.60 -4.46 15.15
C ASP A 146 14.93 -5.62 14.43
N ARG A 147 13.78 -6.06 14.92
CA ARG A 147 12.93 -7.07 14.27
C ARG A 147 12.41 -6.60 12.90
N TRP A 148 11.92 -5.38 12.80
CA TRP A 148 11.46 -4.80 11.54
C TRP A 148 12.58 -4.75 10.48
N ARG A 149 13.78 -4.36 10.85
CA ARG A 149 14.93 -4.36 9.95
C ARG A 149 15.31 -5.76 9.47
N GLN A 150 15.29 -6.75 10.37
CA GLN A 150 15.57 -8.15 10.02
C GLN A 150 14.49 -8.69 9.08
N PHE A 151 13.22 -8.43 9.37
CA PHE A 151 12.10 -8.77 8.50
C PHE A 151 12.24 -8.15 7.11
N ARG A 152 12.54 -6.86 7.03
CA ARG A 152 12.72 -6.15 5.75
C ARG A 152 13.78 -6.82 4.87
N ASN A 153 14.88 -7.29 5.45
CA ASN A 153 15.91 -8.02 4.72
C ASN A 153 15.41 -9.37 4.19
N ALA A 154 14.68 -10.13 5.00
CA ALA A 154 14.06 -11.39 4.58
C ALA A 154 12.97 -11.16 3.51
N PHE A 155 12.13 -10.14 3.71
CA PHE A 155 11.06 -9.77 2.81
C PHE A 155 11.54 -9.35 1.42
N ALA A 156 12.70 -8.69 1.34
CA ALA A 156 13.33 -8.30 0.08
C ALA A 156 13.61 -9.50 -0.86
N SER A 157 13.76 -10.70 -0.31
CA SER A 157 13.93 -11.93 -1.11
C SER A 157 12.68 -12.26 -1.97
N TYR A 158 11.54 -11.69 -1.63
CA TYR A 158 10.25 -11.88 -2.32
C TYR A 158 9.89 -10.72 -3.25
N GLU A 159 10.82 -9.78 -3.48
CA GLU A 159 10.56 -8.59 -4.29
C GLU A 159 9.98 -8.92 -5.68
N LEU A 160 10.53 -9.91 -6.37
CA LEU A 160 10.03 -10.30 -7.68
C LEU A 160 8.58 -10.82 -7.63
N LEU A 161 8.24 -11.59 -6.60
CA LEU A 161 6.88 -12.09 -6.40
C LEU A 161 5.90 -10.94 -6.16
N LEU A 162 6.28 -9.99 -5.29
CA LEU A 162 5.48 -8.82 -4.96
C LEU A 162 5.31 -7.88 -6.16
N ARG A 163 6.37 -7.66 -6.94
CA ARG A 163 6.28 -6.87 -8.18
C ARG A 163 5.33 -7.50 -9.19
N ASN A 164 5.40 -8.81 -9.36
CA ASN A 164 4.49 -9.51 -10.27
C ASN A 164 3.03 -9.42 -9.78
N PHE A 165 2.82 -9.52 -8.48
CA PHE A 165 1.50 -9.30 -7.87
C PHE A 165 0.98 -7.89 -8.18
N LEU A 166 1.71 -6.84 -7.81
CA LEU A 166 1.32 -5.46 -8.03
C LEU A 166 1.09 -5.13 -9.51
N ARG A 167 1.95 -5.64 -10.39
CA ARG A 167 1.76 -5.48 -11.83
C ARG A 167 0.50 -6.16 -12.34
N ASN A 168 0.13 -7.30 -11.76
CA ASN A 168 -1.12 -7.97 -12.11
C ASN A 168 -2.34 -7.16 -11.66
N GLU A 169 -2.34 -6.64 -10.43
CA GLU A 169 -3.40 -5.76 -9.92
C GLU A 169 -3.54 -4.50 -10.79
N VAL A 170 -2.43 -3.82 -11.09
CA VAL A 170 -2.42 -2.65 -12.00
C VAL A 170 -2.92 -3.02 -13.40
N PHE A 171 -2.53 -4.17 -13.93
CA PHE A 171 -2.96 -4.60 -15.26
C PHE A 171 -4.46 -4.89 -15.32
N SER A 172 -5.01 -5.53 -14.27
CA SER A 172 -6.40 -5.97 -14.23
C SER A 172 -7.37 -4.85 -13.84
N ASP A 173 -6.99 -4.03 -12.85
CA ASP A 173 -7.97 -3.24 -12.11
C ASP A 173 -7.78 -1.71 -12.26
N LEU A 174 -6.63 -1.26 -12.81
CA LEU A 174 -6.36 0.18 -12.91
C LEU A 174 -7.23 0.93 -13.92
N ILE A 175 -7.84 0.25 -14.86
CA ILE A 175 -8.68 0.86 -15.89
C ILE A 175 -10.11 0.37 -15.71
N LEU A 176 -11.06 1.30 -15.76
CA LEU A 176 -12.49 0.97 -15.72
C LEU A 176 -12.83 -0.09 -16.78
N PRO A 177 -13.51 -1.18 -16.42
CA PRO A 177 -14.00 -2.15 -17.39
C PRO A 177 -14.93 -1.51 -18.41
N GLU A 178 -14.79 -1.84 -19.70
CA GLU A 178 -15.63 -1.30 -20.79
C GLU A 178 -17.15 -1.54 -20.62
N ASN A 179 -17.53 -2.46 -19.73
CA ASN A 179 -18.90 -2.87 -19.47
C ASN A 179 -19.48 -2.30 -18.16
N PHE A 180 -18.84 -1.31 -17.54
CA PHE A 180 -19.42 -0.65 -16.38
C PHE A 180 -20.70 0.09 -16.82
N GLU A 181 -21.84 -0.24 -16.19
CA GLU A 181 -23.15 0.41 -16.43
C GLU A 181 -23.20 1.85 -15.86
N MET A 182 -22.08 2.58 -15.90
CA MET A 182 -22.08 4.00 -15.57
C MET A 182 -22.44 4.82 -16.81
N GLU A 183 -23.22 5.87 -16.62
CA GLU A 183 -23.44 6.84 -17.69
C GLU A 183 -22.06 7.39 -18.13
N PRO A 184 -21.78 7.49 -19.43
CA PRO A 184 -20.47 7.92 -19.97
C PRO A 184 -20.00 9.29 -19.44
N GLU A 185 -20.90 10.12 -18.93
CA GLU A 185 -20.64 11.43 -18.36
C GLU A 185 -20.12 11.35 -16.91
N GLU A 186 -20.23 10.18 -16.25
CA GLU A 186 -19.83 9.95 -14.86
C GLU A 186 -18.53 9.13 -14.72
N ALA A 187 -18.08 8.51 -15.81
CA ALA A 187 -16.91 7.64 -15.80
C ALA A 187 -15.61 8.43 -16.04
N ASP A 188 -14.96 8.91 -15.00
CA ASP A 188 -13.61 9.47 -15.08
C ASP A 188 -12.56 8.37 -14.84
N ASN A 189 -11.88 7.95 -15.90
CA ASN A 189 -10.81 6.96 -15.82
C ASN A 189 -9.67 7.41 -14.89
N LEU A 190 -9.34 8.70 -14.82
CA LEU A 190 -8.26 9.17 -13.95
C LEU A 190 -8.68 9.12 -12.47
N GLU A 191 -9.93 9.47 -12.17
CA GLU A 191 -10.46 9.31 -10.80
C GLU A 191 -10.40 7.85 -10.38
N HIS A 192 -10.89 6.95 -11.22
CA HIS A 192 -10.82 5.51 -10.97
C HIS A 192 -9.37 5.04 -10.78
N MET A 193 -8.43 5.47 -11.62
CA MET A 193 -7.01 5.10 -11.51
C MET A 193 -6.38 5.58 -10.19
N VAL A 194 -6.75 6.76 -9.71
CA VAL A 194 -6.28 7.27 -8.41
C VAL A 194 -6.83 6.40 -7.27
N LEU A 195 -8.13 6.10 -7.29
CA LEU A 195 -8.78 5.25 -6.28
C LEU A 195 -8.18 3.84 -6.26
N GLN A 196 -8.03 3.22 -7.42
CA GLN A 196 -7.47 1.88 -7.54
C GLN A 196 -5.99 1.83 -7.13
N MET A 197 -5.20 2.84 -7.47
CA MET A 197 -3.80 2.89 -7.04
C MET A 197 -3.69 3.01 -5.51
N GLN A 198 -4.55 3.80 -4.88
CA GLN A 198 -4.63 3.88 -3.42
C GLN A 198 -4.97 2.52 -2.82
N TRP A 199 -5.92 1.80 -3.42
CA TRP A 199 -6.34 0.49 -2.95
C TRP A 199 -5.26 -0.59 -3.10
N ILE A 200 -4.58 -0.60 -4.25
CA ILE A 200 -3.42 -1.48 -4.50
C ILE A 200 -2.31 -1.22 -3.46
N ALA A 201 -2.08 0.05 -3.12
CA ALA A 201 -1.11 0.43 -2.11
C ALA A 201 -1.52 -0.04 -0.70
N ILE A 202 -2.79 0.10 -0.32
CA ILE A 202 -3.34 -0.44 0.93
C ILE A 202 -3.14 -1.96 0.98
N ALA A 203 -3.47 -2.68 -0.08
CA ALA A 203 -3.27 -4.12 -0.15
C ALA A 203 -1.79 -4.50 0.06
N TYR A 204 -0.86 -3.81 -0.60
CA TYR A 204 0.58 -4.01 -0.40
C TYR A 204 1.01 -3.73 1.04
N ALA A 205 0.58 -2.61 1.63
CA ALA A 205 0.90 -2.22 2.99
C ALA A 205 0.41 -3.27 4.00
N VAL A 206 -0.82 -3.75 3.83
CA VAL A 206 -1.45 -4.76 4.71
C VAL A 206 -0.81 -6.14 4.52
N ILE A 207 -0.41 -6.52 3.31
CA ILE A 207 0.37 -7.75 3.05
C ILE A 207 1.71 -7.67 3.81
N ARG A 208 2.45 -6.58 3.65
CA ARG A 208 3.73 -6.36 4.33
C ARG A 208 3.58 -6.40 5.84
N GLN A 209 2.57 -5.72 6.38
CA GLN A 209 2.29 -5.69 7.82
C GLN A 209 1.90 -7.08 8.36
N SER A 210 1.00 -7.78 7.68
CA SER A 210 0.57 -9.14 8.07
C SER A 210 1.74 -10.11 8.10
N LEU A 211 2.60 -10.05 7.08
CA LEU A 211 3.79 -10.91 7.00
C LEU A 211 4.81 -10.57 8.09
N PHE A 212 4.99 -9.29 8.44
CA PHE A 212 5.83 -8.90 9.56
C PHE A 212 5.30 -9.45 10.88
N LEU A 213 4.01 -9.32 11.13
CA LEU A 213 3.39 -9.80 12.37
C LEU A 213 3.48 -11.33 12.45
N LYS A 214 3.21 -12.04 11.36
CA LYS A 214 3.36 -13.50 11.29
C LYS A 214 4.81 -13.93 11.52
N TRP A 215 5.74 -13.31 10.80
CA TRP A 215 7.17 -13.55 10.96
C TRP A 215 7.65 -13.30 12.40
N SER A 216 7.15 -12.24 13.04
CA SER A 216 7.52 -11.89 14.41
C SER A 216 7.07 -12.92 15.45
N LEU A 217 6.01 -13.69 15.15
CA LEU A 217 5.56 -14.82 15.98
C LEU A 217 6.44 -16.06 15.79
N ASP A 218 6.91 -16.31 14.58
CA ASP A 218 7.60 -17.54 14.21
C ASP A 218 9.13 -17.44 14.37
N ALA A 219 9.68 -16.22 14.38
CA ALA A 219 11.13 -15.99 14.35
C ALA A 219 11.86 -16.23 15.68
N ASP A 220 11.17 -16.56 16.78
CA ASP A 220 11.82 -16.81 18.06
C ASP A 220 12.70 -18.08 18.00
N GLY A 221 14.02 -17.84 17.92
CA GLY A 221 15.03 -18.90 17.87
C GLY A 221 15.29 -19.51 16.48
N ILE A 222 14.71 -18.95 15.42
CA ILE A 222 14.93 -19.36 14.05
C ILE A 222 15.63 -18.21 13.29
N PRO A 223 16.59 -18.50 12.37
CA PRO A 223 17.16 -17.47 11.51
C PRO A 223 16.06 -16.70 10.75
N ALA A 224 16.19 -15.38 10.68
CA ALA A 224 15.18 -14.52 10.09
C ALA A 224 14.77 -14.93 8.65
N GLU A 225 15.73 -15.42 7.87
CA GLU A 225 15.52 -15.87 6.49
C GLU A 225 14.75 -17.20 6.39
N GLU A 226 14.84 -18.05 7.44
CA GLU A 226 14.11 -19.33 7.49
C GLU A 226 12.69 -19.18 8.05
N ALA A 227 12.43 -18.11 8.81
CA ALA A 227 11.13 -17.84 9.43
C ALA A 227 10.10 -17.24 8.46
N LEU A 228 10.52 -16.79 7.27
CA LEU A 228 9.64 -16.30 6.21
C LEU A 228 9.80 -17.18 4.98
N ASP A 229 8.92 -18.16 4.83
CA ASP A 229 8.95 -19.07 3.68
C ASP A 229 8.00 -18.61 2.56
N TYR A 230 8.20 -19.15 1.35
CA TYR A 230 7.45 -18.83 0.14
C TYR A 230 5.94 -19.10 0.29
N GLU A 231 5.57 -20.21 0.93
CA GLU A 231 4.17 -20.59 1.07
C GLU A 231 3.43 -19.60 1.99
N THR A 232 4.06 -19.19 3.10
CA THR A 232 3.52 -18.16 3.99
C THR A 232 3.31 -16.84 3.24
N VAL A 233 4.30 -16.38 2.48
CA VAL A 233 4.16 -15.14 1.69
C VAL A 233 3.02 -15.25 0.70
N ARG A 234 2.95 -16.34 -0.06
CA ARG A 234 1.89 -16.57 -1.04
C ARG A 234 0.51 -16.66 -0.41
N GLU A 235 0.37 -17.36 0.72
CA GLU A 235 -0.91 -17.51 1.42
C GLU A 235 -1.44 -16.16 1.90
N TYR A 236 -0.60 -15.34 2.53
CA TYR A 236 -1.01 -14.00 2.98
C TYR A 236 -1.33 -13.07 1.82
N MET A 237 -0.56 -13.08 0.74
CA MET A 237 -0.91 -12.33 -0.47
C MET A 237 -2.31 -12.70 -0.98
N VAL A 238 -2.64 -13.98 -1.08
CA VAL A 238 -3.95 -14.45 -1.54
C VAL A 238 -5.07 -14.06 -0.56
N VAL A 239 -4.85 -14.22 0.74
CA VAL A 239 -5.87 -13.86 1.74
C VAL A 239 -6.14 -12.37 1.74
N ILE A 240 -5.09 -11.54 1.77
CA ILE A 240 -5.24 -10.09 1.80
C ILE A 240 -5.84 -9.57 0.49
N SER A 241 -5.38 -10.02 -0.67
CA SER A 241 -5.96 -9.62 -1.95
C SER A 241 -7.46 -9.97 -2.05
N ARG A 242 -7.90 -11.06 -1.42
CA ARG A 242 -9.32 -11.39 -1.31
C ARG A 242 -10.08 -10.54 -0.29
N MET A 243 -9.43 -10.01 0.71
CA MET A 243 -10.04 -9.09 1.68
C MET A 243 -10.16 -7.67 1.11
N THR A 244 -9.24 -7.30 0.26
CA THR A 244 -9.17 -5.94 -0.27
C THR A 244 -9.95 -5.71 -1.56
N GLY A 245 -10.70 -6.65 -2.08
CA GLY A 245 -11.51 -6.22 -3.17
C GLY A 245 -12.26 -7.30 -3.91
N TYR A 246 -13.53 -7.04 -4.13
CA TYR A 246 -14.35 -7.77 -5.07
C TYR A 246 -15.26 -6.89 -5.89
N GLU A 247 -15.66 -5.73 -5.39
CA GLU A 247 -16.59 -4.86 -6.11
C GLU A 247 -16.14 -3.41 -5.95
N ASP A 248 -16.11 -2.65 -7.03
CA ASP A 248 -15.67 -1.25 -7.04
C ASP A 248 -16.53 -0.37 -6.11
N GLU A 249 -17.81 -0.69 -5.94
CA GLU A 249 -18.70 -0.02 -5.01
C GLU A 249 -18.25 -0.20 -3.55
N ASP A 250 -17.77 -1.40 -3.19
CA ASP A 250 -17.26 -1.67 -1.84
C ASP A 250 -15.94 -0.95 -1.59
N ILE A 251 -15.04 -0.92 -2.58
CA ILE A 251 -13.78 -0.18 -2.54
C ILE A 251 -14.07 1.31 -2.37
N ARG A 252 -14.89 1.88 -3.24
CA ARG A 252 -15.28 3.28 -3.19
C ARG A 252 -15.96 3.61 -1.87
N GLY A 253 -16.94 2.82 -1.44
CA GLY A 253 -17.63 3.02 -0.18
C GLY A 253 -16.71 2.95 1.04
N TYR A 254 -15.73 2.04 1.04
CA TYR A 254 -14.74 1.95 2.10
C TYR A 254 -13.83 3.19 2.13
N LEU A 255 -13.28 3.55 0.98
CA LEU A 255 -12.41 4.71 0.86
C LEU A 255 -13.14 6.00 1.23
N GLU A 256 -14.33 6.24 0.69
CA GLU A 256 -15.12 7.45 0.96
C GLU A 256 -15.57 7.58 2.42
N ASN A 257 -15.91 6.48 3.07
CA ASN A 257 -16.36 6.52 4.47
C ASN A 257 -15.21 6.54 5.49
N SER A 258 -14.10 5.87 5.18
CA SER A 258 -12.99 5.74 6.12
C SER A 258 -11.87 6.72 5.86
N PHE A 259 -11.69 7.17 4.61
CA PHE A 259 -10.53 7.94 4.15
C PHE A 259 -10.89 9.10 3.22
N ALA A 260 -12.13 9.59 3.20
CA ALA A 260 -12.61 10.56 2.21
C ALA A 260 -11.69 11.77 1.95
N GLU A 261 -11.02 12.27 2.99
CA GLU A 261 -10.06 13.37 2.87
C GLU A 261 -8.65 12.89 2.49
N LEU A 262 -8.35 11.59 2.69
CA LEU A 262 -7.00 11.01 2.54
C LEU A 262 -6.77 10.35 1.18
N ILE A 263 -7.85 10.01 0.46
CA ILE A 263 -7.75 9.35 -0.86
C ILE A 263 -6.92 10.18 -1.84
N TRP A 264 -7.05 11.50 -1.78
CA TRP A 264 -6.38 12.46 -2.65
C TRP A 264 -5.10 13.05 -2.05
N ASP A 265 -4.69 12.54 -0.88
CA ASP A 265 -3.51 13.03 -0.17
C ASP A 265 -2.29 12.16 -0.43
N TRP A 266 -1.33 12.71 -1.16
CA TRP A 266 -0.06 12.05 -1.37
C TRP A 266 0.71 11.81 -0.06
N GLY A 267 0.53 12.69 0.93
CA GLY A 267 1.17 12.55 2.25
C GLY A 267 0.71 11.29 2.97
N TYR A 268 -0.60 11.02 2.94
CA TYR A 268 -1.16 9.79 3.49
C TYR A 268 -0.67 8.54 2.72
N PHE A 269 -0.70 8.59 1.39
CA PHE A 269 -0.16 7.51 0.58
C PHE A 269 1.32 7.23 0.92
N ALA A 270 2.13 8.28 1.10
CA ALA A 270 3.53 8.15 1.50
C ALA A 270 3.69 7.62 2.93
N LEU A 271 2.72 7.85 3.80
CA LEU A 271 2.72 7.32 5.16
C LEU A 271 2.56 5.81 5.17
N ILE A 272 1.65 5.25 4.39
CA ILE A 272 1.37 3.81 4.38
C ILE A 272 2.37 2.98 3.56
N ILE A 273 3.05 3.60 2.56
CA ILE A 273 4.04 2.94 1.70
C ILE A 273 5.46 3.14 2.23
#